data_03be29f24ee5b311c35a6896dce5317d
#
_entry.id   03be29f24ee5b311c35a6896dce5317d
#
_cell.length_a   1.000
_cell.length_b   1.000
_cell.length_c   1.000
_cell.angle_alpha   90.00
_cell.angle_beta   90.00
_cell.angle_gamma   90.00
#
_symmetry.space_group_name_H-M   'P 1'
#
loop_
_entity.id
_entity.type
_entity.pdbx_description
1 polymer ?
#
loop_
_entity_poly.entity_id
_entity_poly.type
_entity_poly.pdbx_seq_one_letter_code
_entity_poly.pdbx_strand_id
1 'polypeptide(L)'
;MRCLVVADLHYSLPQFDWLLAAAPQFDLVIFAGDALNLGSAVDFRAQIVVVTKYLSRLADLTRVIFCSGNHDLDERNPEGEKIARWVAGIREFGVACDGDNLTIGDTLFTVCPWWDGPLVKARIDAQLRAAAAMPHKRWVWVHHAPPADSPTSWGGKRFFGDAELLGWIGRHHPAMVISGHVHQSPFIQSGSWFDRIGATWVFNTGLQPGRPPVYIVLDLAQDKAFWLAAGDAQMIDLKAPLSRPAAPLRDAPDWLISLDRIADPSLARPASVAG
;
A
#
# COMPACT_ATOMS: atom_id res chain seq x y z
N MET A 1 14.01 0.95 9.50
CA MET A 1 13.08 0.03 8.84
C MET A 1 12.67 0.65 7.53
N ARG A 2 12.82 -0.12 6.45
CA ARG A 2 12.44 0.30 5.10
C ARG A 2 11.28 -0.56 4.62
N CYS A 3 10.17 0.11 4.23
CA CYS A 3 8.95 -0.54 3.80
C CYS A 3 8.74 -0.32 2.31
N LEU A 4 8.43 -1.38 1.58
CA LEU A 4 7.95 -1.32 0.19
C LEU A 4 6.42 -1.30 0.21
N VAL A 5 5.82 -0.27 -0.38
CA VAL A 5 4.36 -0.11 -0.47
C VAL A 5 3.93 -0.28 -1.91
N VAL A 6 2.96 -1.14 -2.15
CA VAL A 6 2.25 -1.32 -3.42
C VAL A 6 0.74 -1.35 -3.17
N ALA A 7 -0.05 -1.02 -4.17
CA ALA A 7 -1.49 -1.20 -4.22
C ALA A 7 -1.94 -1.42 -5.66
N ASP A 8 -3.20 -1.80 -5.85
CA ASP A 8 -3.86 -1.80 -7.16
C ASP A 8 -3.13 -2.64 -8.22
N LEU A 9 -2.61 -3.82 -7.85
CA LEU A 9 -1.95 -4.71 -8.82
C LEU A 9 -2.95 -5.40 -9.76
N HIS A 10 -4.24 -5.45 -9.41
CA HIS A 10 -5.33 -5.94 -10.25
C HIS A 10 -4.99 -7.21 -11.04
N TYR A 11 -4.46 -8.22 -10.34
CA TYR A 11 -4.08 -9.51 -10.91
C TYR A 11 -2.99 -9.43 -12.00
N SER A 12 -2.17 -8.38 -12.00
CA SER A 12 -1.04 -8.25 -12.92
C SER A 12 0.12 -9.14 -12.47
N LEU A 13 0.16 -10.40 -12.93
CA LEU A 13 1.19 -11.37 -12.52
C LEU A 13 2.62 -10.85 -12.75
N PRO A 14 2.95 -10.12 -13.85
CA PRO A 14 4.27 -9.54 -13.99
C PRO A 14 4.65 -8.55 -12.87
N GLN A 15 3.68 -7.83 -12.28
CA GLN A 15 3.92 -6.95 -11.14
C GLN A 15 4.10 -7.73 -9.84
N PHE A 16 3.35 -8.83 -9.65
CA PHE A 16 3.58 -9.76 -8.53
C PHE A 16 4.96 -10.43 -8.61
N ASP A 17 5.41 -10.82 -9.80
CA ASP A 17 6.75 -11.39 -10.00
C ASP A 17 7.84 -10.38 -9.64
N TRP A 18 7.67 -9.11 -10.05
CA TRP A 18 8.57 -8.03 -9.65
C TRP A 18 8.57 -7.84 -8.13
N LEU A 19 7.39 -7.85 -7.50
CA LEU A 19 7.25 -7.69 -6.05
C LEU A 19 7.99 -8.80 -5.28
N LEU A 20 7.89 -10.07 -5.73
CA LEU A 20 8.67 -11.18 -5.17
C LEU A 20 10.18 -10.96 -5.29
N ALA A 21 10.64 -10.49 -6.44
CA ALA A 21 12.06 -10.24 -6.66
C ALA A 21 12.60 -9.06 -5.84
N ALA A 22 11.77 -8.03 -5.62
CA ALA A 22 12.13 -6.84 -4.86
C ALA A 22 12.06 -7.04 -3.33
N ALA A 23 11.13 -7.86 -2.85
CA ALA A 23 10.81 -8.05 -1.43
C ALA A 23 12.01 -8.30 -0.51
N PRO A 24 13.05 -9.12 -0.89
CA PRO A 24 14.20 -9.37 -0.01
C PRO A 24 15.04 -8.13 0.35
N GLN A 25 14.84 -7.00 -0.34
CA GLN A 25 15.55 -5.75 -0.05
C GLN A 25 14.86 -4.89 1.02
N PHE A 26 13.70 -5.33 1.53
CA PHE A 26 12.86 -4.56 2.45
C PHE A 26 12.57 -5.34 3.73
N ASP A 27 12.44 -4.60 4.82
CA ASP A 27 12.06 -5.16 6.13
C ASP A 27 10.57 -5.52 6.20
N LEU A 28 9.76 -4.88 5.34
CA LEU A 28 8.31 -5.00 5.30
C LEU A 28 7.78 -4.69 3.89
N VAL A 29 6.88 -5.51 3.39
CA VAL A 29 6.02 -5.21 2.24
C VAL A 29 4.62 -4.86 2.75
N ILE A 30 4.09 -3.71 2.31
CA ILE A 30 2.73 -3.26 2.58
C ILE A 30 1.97 -3.27 1.26
N PHE A 31 0.98 -4.14 1.16
CA PHE A 31 0.10 -4.21 0.00
C PHE A 31 -1.26 -3.62 0.37
N ALA A 32 -1.52 -2.41 -0.10
CA ALA A 32 -2.65 -1.60 0.30
C ALA A 32 -3.90 -1.82 -0.59
N GLY A 33 -4.26 -3.09 -0.84
CA GLY A 33 -5.52 -3.50 -1.45
C GLY A 33 -5.53 -3.61 -2.97
N ASP A 34 -6.65 -4.14 -3.49
CA ASP A 34 -6.92 -4.42 -4.89
C ASP A 34 -5.88 -5.33 -5.56
N ALA A 35 -5.69 -6.49 -4.94
CA ALA A 35 -4.87 -7.57 -5.51
C ALA A 35 -5.58 -8.27 -6.67
N LEU A 36 -6.92 -8.35 -6.63
CA LEU A 36 -7.76 -9.04 -7.61
C LEU A 36 -8.31 -8.09 -8.66
N ASN A 37 -8.79 -8.64 -9.78
CA ASN A 37 -9.35 -7.88 -10.89
C ASN A 37 -10.74 -8.39 -11.26
N LEU A 38 -11.79 -7.61 -10.94
CA LEU A 38 -13.17 -7.94 -11.31
C LEU A 38 -13.43 -7.92 -12.83
N GLY A 39 -12.61 -7.22 -13.61
CA GLY A 39 -12.69 -7.16 -15.06
C GLY A 39 -11.85 -8.22 -15.80
N SER A 40 -11.17 -9.13 -15.08
CA SER A 40 -10.35 -10.17 -15.68
C SER A 40 -11.19 -11.26 -16.34
N ALA A 41 -10.66 -11.84 -17.43
CA ALA A 41 -11.21 -13.07 -18.02
C ALA A 41 -10.92 -14.32 -17.15
N VAL A 42 -10.00 -14.25 -16.20
CA VAL A 42 -9.68 -15.34 -15.27
C VAL A 42 -10.73 -15.38 -14.17
N ASP A 43 -11.26 -16.58 -13.90
CA ASP A 43 -12.22 -16.80 -12.83
C ASP A 43 -11.75 -16.22 -11.49
N PHE A 44 -12.66 -15.57 -10.76
CA PHE A 44 -12.33 -14.83 -9.56
C PHE A 44 -11.74 -15.70 -8.45
N ARG A 45 -12.27 -16.94 -8.28
CA ARG A 45 -11.73 -17.89 -7.30
C ARG A 45 -10.35 -18.40 -7.70
N ALA A 46 -10.11 -18.55 -9.00
CA ALA A 46 -8.78 -18.89 -9.50
C ALA A 46 -7.77 -17.77 -9.22
N GLN A 47 -8.18 -16.50 -9.37
CA GLN A 47 -7.33 -15.37 -8.97
C GLN A 47 -6.99 -15.42 -7.48
N ILE A 48 -7.96 -15.68 -6.59
CA ILE A 48 -7.73 -15.81 -5.14
C ILE A 48 -6.66 -16.88 -4.87
N VAL A 49 -6.77 -18.06 -5.48
CA VAL A 49 -5.79 -19.14 -5.30
C VAL A 49 -4.38 -18.71 -5.71
N VAL A 50 -4.26 -18.01 -6.84
CA VAL A 50 -2.95 -17.54 -7.35
C VAL A 50 -2.39 -16.45 -6.45
N VAL A 51 -3.18 -15.44 -6.11
CA VAL A 51 -2.76 -14.32 -5.26
C VAL A 51 -2.37 -14.81 -3.86
N THR A 52 -3.14 -15.75 -3.28
CA THR A 52 -2.80 -16.37 -2.00
C THR A 52 -1.41 -17.02 -2.04
N LYS A 53 -1.07 -17.72 -3.15
CA LYS A 53 0.28 -18.30 -3.33
C LYS A 53 1.37 -17.23 -3.42
N TYR A 54 1.11 -16.10 -4.09
CA TYR A 54 2.06 -14.99 -4.12
C TYR A 54 2.28 -14.38 -2.73
N LEU A 55 1.19 -14.17 -1.95
CA LEU A 55 1.28 -13.64 -0.60
C LEU A 55 2.03 -14.60 0.36
N SER A 56 1.77 -15.91 0.25
CA SER A 56 2.54 -16.93 0.98
C SER A 56 4.04 -16.86 0.65
N ARG A 57 4.40 -16.81 -0.63
CA ARG A 57 5.81 -16.70 -1.06
C ARG A 57 6.46 -15.38 -0.62
N LEU A 58 5.71 -14.28 -0.59
CA LEU A 58 6.19 -13.00 -0.07
C LEU A 58 6.49 -13.10 1.43
N ALA A 59 5.63 -13.79 2.18
CA ALA A 59 5.82 -13.99 3.62
C ALA A 59 7.05 -14.85 3.95
N ASP A 60 7.46 -15.75 3.05
CA ASP A 60 8.73 -16.49 3.16
C ASP A 60 9.97 -15.58 2.99
N LEU A 61 9.84 -14.44 2.32
CA LEU A 61 10.94 -13.54 1.97
C LEU A 61 11.09 -12.37 2.95
N THR A 62 9.98 -11.84 3.44
CA THR A 62 9.95 -10.68 4.35
C THR A 62 8.62 -10.62 5.08
N ARG A 63 8.48 -9.69 6.04
CA ARG A 63 7.18 -9.42 6.66
C ARG A 63 6.22 -8.83 5.63
N VAL A 64 4.93 -9.21 5.72
CA VAL A 64 3.90 -8.74 4.79
C VAL A 64 2.68 -8.22 5.55
N ILE A 65 2.20 -7.06 5.15
CA ILE A 65 0.88 -6.52 5.52
C ILE A 65 0.04 -6.47 4.25
N PHE A 66 -1.20 -6.93 4.34
CA PHE A 66 -2.19 -6.86 3.26
C PHE A 66 -3.53 -6.36 3.79
N CYS A 67 -4.08 -5.28 3.26
CA CYS A 67 -5.48 -4.93 3.47
C CYS A 67 -6.31 -5.23 2.23
N SER A 68 -7.60 -5.53 2.40
CA SER A 68 -8.50 -5.66 1.26
C SER A 68 -8.84 -4.32 0.62
N GLY A 69 -9.03 -4.32 -0.70
CA GLY A 69 -9.65 -3.25 -1.47
C GLY A 69 -11.04 -3.65 -1.97
N ASN A 70 -11.68 -2.78 -2.75
CA ASN A 70 -13.03 -3.02 -3.27
C ASN A 70 -13.08 -4.13 -4.33
N HIS A 71 -11.96 -4.44 -4.98
CA HIS A 71 -11.87 -5.56 -5.92
C HIS A 71 -11.61 -6.92 -5.24
N ASP A 72 -11.30 -6.94 -3.95
CA ASP A 72 -10.94 -8.16 -3.23
C ASP A 72 -12.15 -8.84 -2.55
N LEU A 73 -13.36 -8.28 -2.66
CA LEU A 73 -14.56 -8.73 -1.96
C LEU A 73 -15.16 -9.97 -2.65
N ASP A 74 -15.11 -11.13 -1.98
CA ASP A 74 -15.51 -12.44 -2.52
C ASP A 74 -16.83 -12.97 -1.97
N GLU A 75 -17.27 -12.47 -0.80
CA GLU A 75 -18.46 -12.96 -0.13
C GLU A 75 -19.32 -11.81 0.45
N ARG A 76 -20.47 -12.19 1.00
CA ARG A 76 -21.29 -11.31 1.84
C ARG A 76 -21.39 -11.89 3.24
N ASN A 77 -21.36 -11.02 4.25
CA ASN A 77 -21.67 -11.40 5.61
C ASN A 77 -23.19 -11.69 5.76
N PRO A 78 -23.65 -12.24 6.89
CA PRO A 78 -25.08 -12.54 7.10
C PRO A 78 -26.00 -11.31 6.97
N GLU A 79 -25.48 -10.13 7.19
CA GLU A 79 -26.19 -8.84 7.10
C GLU A 79 -26.16 -8.24 5.70
N GLY A 80 -25.49 -8.90 4.74
CA GLY A 80 -25.49 -8.58 3.32
C GLY A 80 -24.37 -7.64 2.87
N GLU A 81 -23.48 -7.18 3.76
CA GLU A 81 -22.30 -6.39 3.39
C GLU A 81 -21.26 -7.25 2.68
N LYS A 82 -20.67 -6.75 1.63
CA LYS A 82 -19.55 -7.44 0.96
C LYS A 82 -18.30 -7.40 1.81
N ILE A 83 -17.60 -8.52 1.86
CA ILE A 83 -16.36 -8.72 2.63
C ILE A 83 -15.34 -9.50 1.81
N ALA A 84 -14.07 -9.32 2.10
CA ALA A 84 -12.97 -10.11 1.56
C ALA A 84 -12.66 -11.27 2.51
N ARG A 85 -13.50 -12.33 2.46
CA ARG A 85 -13.38 -13.46 3.39
C ARG A 85 -12.09 -14.25 3.21
N TRP A 86 -11.63 -14.40 1.96
CA TRP A 86 -10.39 -15.12 1.65
C TRP A 86 -9.16 -14.52 2.34
N VAL A 87 -9.19 -13.19 2.61
CA VAL A 87 -8.09 -12.48 3.28
C VAL A 87 -7.83 -13.02 4.69
N ALA A 88 -8.86 -13.48 5.39
CA ALA A 88 -8.65 -14.10 6.71
C ALA A 88 -7.76 -15.35 6.66
N GLY A 89 -7.77 -16.09 5.55
CA GLY A 89 -6.98 -17.30 5.36
C GLY A 89 -5.48 -17.05 5.19
N ILE A 90 -5.06 -15.87 4.71
CA ILE A 90 -3.64 -15.60 4.49
C ILE A 90 -2.84 -15.41 5.80
N ARG A 91 -3.51 -15.28 6.95
CA ARG A 91 -2.85 -15.27 8.27
C ARG A 91 -2.07 -16.55 8.57
N GLU A 92 -2.50 -17.68 8.01
CA GLU A 92 -1.80 -18.97 8.18
C GLU A 92 -0.36 -18.94 7.62
N PHE A 93 -0.07 -18.02 6.68
CA PHE A 93 1.26 -17.81 6.11
C PHE A 93 2.05 -16.70 6.84
N GLY A 94 1.53 -16.17 7.95
CA GLY A 94 2.19 -15.08 8.70
C GLY A 94 1.98 -13.68 8.12
N VAL A 95 1.05 -13.51 7.17
CA VAL A 95 0.65 -12.20 6.64
C VAL A 95 -0.27 -11.51 7.65
N ALA A 96 0.09 -10.31 8.10
CA ALA A 96 -0.83 -9.46 8.86
C ALA A 96 -1.87 -8.85 7.90
N CYS A 97 -3.14 -9.00 8.21
CA CYS A 97 -4.20 -8.60 7.28
C CYS A 97 -5.39 -7.94 7.98
N ASP A 98 -6.48 -7.75 7.26
CA ASP A 98 -7.71 -7.09 7.71
C ASP A 98 -8.06 -7.35 9.16
N GLY A 99 -8.16 -6.31 9.96
CA GLY A 99 -8.48 -6.36 11.38
C GLY A 99 -7.27 -6.57 12.30
N ASP A 100 -6.08 -6.81 11.76
CA ASP A 100 -4.88 -7.04 12.57
C ASP A 100 -4.21 -5.74 13.01
N ASN A 101 -3.52 -5.83 14.15
CA ASN A 101 -2.55 -4.85 14.63
C ASN A 101 -1.19 -5.53 14.72
N LEU A 102 -0.17 -4.97 14.05
CA LEU A 102 1.19 -5.49 14.04
C LEU A 102 2.16 -4.45 14.60
N THR A 103 2.90 -4.79 15.63
CA THR A 103 3.97 -3.95 16.16
C THR A 103 5.33 -4.42 15.66
N ILE A 104 6.10 -3.52 15.04
CA ILE A 104 7.48 -3.76 14.62
C ILE A 104 8.35 -2.67 15.22
N GLY A 105 9.19 -3.04 16.18
CA GLY A 105 9.92 -2.07 17.00
C GLY A 105 8.97 -1.17 17.79
N ASP A 106 9.01 0.12 17.56
CA ASP A 106 8.14 1.13 18.18
C ASP A 106 7.04 1.65 17.23
N THR A 107 6.86 1.01 16.08
CA THR A 107 5.82 1.34 15.09
C THR A 107 4.68 0.33 15.16
N LEU A 108 3.47 0.84 15.40
CA LEU A 108 2.22 0.08 15.32
C LEU A 108 1.60 0.25 13.93
N PHE A 109 1.30 -0.85 13.27
CA PHE A 109 0.51 -0.90 12.04
C PHE A 109 -0.88 -1.42 12.35
N THR A 110 -1.93 -0.70 11.92
CA THR A 110 -3.31 -1.14 11.99
C THR A 110 -3.81 -1.37 10.57
N VAL A 111 -4.25 -2.59 10.28
CA VAL A 111 -4.70 -3.02 8.96
C VAL A 111 -6.22 -2.96 8.91
N CYS A 112 -6.75 -1.95 8.23
CA CYS A 112 -8.18 -1.72 8.12
C CYS A 112 -8.75 -2.41 6.87
N PRO A 113 -9.80 -3.24 6.98
CA PRO A 113 -10.47 -3.83 5.83
C PRO A 113 -11.13 -2.77 4.95
N TRP A 114 -11.40 -3.10 3.69
CA TRP A 114 -12.43 -2.39 2.94
C TRP A 114 -13.78 -2.54 3.62
N TRP A 115 -14.59 -1.49 3.64
CA TRP A 115 -15.93 -1.53 4.19
C TRP A 115 -16.99 -1.21 3.13
N ASP A 116 -18.07 -2.01 3.10
CA ASP A 116 -19.21 -1.90 2.17
C ASP A 116 -20.50 -1.52 2.91
N GLY A 117 -20.45 -1.46 4.25
CA GLY A 117 -21.61 -1.17 5.07
C GLY A 117 -21.30 -0.84 6.53
N PRO A 118 -22.34 -0.52 7.32
CA PRO A 118 -22.18 0.03 8.66
C PRO A 118 -21.53 -0.92 9.68
N LEU A 119 -21.64 -2.24 9.50
CA LEU A 119 -21.09 -3.19 10.47
C LEU A 119 -19.56 -3.29 10.34
N VAL A 120 -19.04 -3.43 9.11
CA VAL A 120 -17.59 -3.43 8.90
C VAL A 120 -17.00 -2.09 9.30
N LYS A 121 -17.67 -0.98 8.96
CA LYS A 121 -17.28 0.36 9.41
C LYS A 121 -17.19 0.46 10.94
N ALA A 122 -18.19 -0.03 11.67
CA ALA A 122 -18.17 -0.03 13.13
C ALA A 122 -17.06 -0.90 13.72
N ARG A 123 -16.68 -2.00 13.05
CA ARG A 123 -15.54 -2.84 13.45
C ARG A 123 -14.22 -2.10 13.28
N ILE A 124 -14.04 -1.36 12.17
CA ILE A 124 -12.86 -0.50 11.98
C ILE A 124 -12.77 0.55 13.09
N ASP A 125 -13.86 1.24 13.39
CA ASP A 125 -13.89 2.25 14.45
C ASP A 125 -13.54 1.66 15.83
N ALA A 126 -14.04 0.45 16.14
CA ALA A 126 -13.68 -0.27 17.36
C ALA A 126 -12.20 -0.70 17.37
N GLN A 127 -11.67 -1.19 16.24
CA GLN A 127 -10.26 -1.56 16.07
C GLN A 127 -9.35 -0.34 16.30
N LEU A 128 -9.66 0.80 15.71
CA LEU A 128 -8.87 2.03 15.85
C LEU A 128 -8.87 2.53 17.29
N ARG A 129 -10.03 2.50 17.98
CA ARG A 129 -10.10 2.84 19.42
C ARG A 129 -9.24 1.90 20.27
N ALA A 130 -9.26 0.59 20.01
CA ALA A 130 -8.43 -0.36 20.72
C ALA A 130 -6.94 -0.17 20.44
N ALA A 131 -6.58 0.07 19.17
CA ALA A 131 -5.20 0.30 18.75
C ALA A 131 -4.62 1.59 19.32
N ALA A 132 -5.44 2.63 19.48
CA ALA A 132 -4.99 3.90 20.10
C ALA A 132 -4.49 3.73 21.54
N ALA A 133 -4.94 2.69 22.27
CA ALA A 133 -4.48 2.37 23.62
C ALA A 133 -3.22 1.49 23.65
N MET A 134 -2.76 0.98 22.51
CA MET A 134 -1.56 0.16 22.43
C MET A 134 -0.28 1.02 22.50
N PRO A 135 0.80 0.55 23.12
CA PRO A 135 2.07 1.29 23.15
C PRO A 135 2.66 1.44 21.74
N HIS A 136 2.96 2.68 21.35
CA HIS A 136 3.65 2.99 20.09
C HIS A 136 4.28 4.39 20.14
N LYS A 137 5.34 4.61 19.35
CA LYS A 137 5.84 5.96 19.05
C LYS A 137 5.38 6.45 17.68
N ARG A 138 5.09 5.52 16.78
CA ARG A 138 4.56 5.80 15.44
C ARG A 138 3.39 4.87 15.18
N TRP A 139 2.26 5.43 14.71
CA TRP A 139 1.08 4.68 14.34
C TRP A 139 0.81 4.85 12.84
N VAL A 140 0.77 3.74 12.13
CA VAL A 140 0.56 3.69 10.67
C VAL A 140 -0.70 2.89 10.39
N TRP A 141 -1.60 3.47 9.61
CA TRP A 141 -2.78 2.75 9.13
C TRP A 141 -2.58 2.31 7.69
N VAL A 142 -3.06 1.13 7.36
CA VAL A 142 -3.16 0.63 5.99
C VAL A 142 -4.64 0.47 5.69
N HIS A 143 -5.15 1.29 4.76
CA HIS A 143 -6.55 1.32 4.35
C HIS A 143 -6.63 1.67 2.88
N HIS A 144 -7.34 0.86 2.09
CA HIS A 144 -7.27 0.95 0.64
C HIS A 144 -7.74 2.29 0.07
N ALA A 145 -8.90 2.82 0.52
CA ALA A 145 -9.36 4.13 0.08
C ALA A 145 -8.54 5.26 0.74
N PRO A 146 -8.10 6.30 0.00
CA PRO A 146 -7.53 7.49 0.58
C PRO A 146 -8.62 8.35 1.25
N PRO A 147 -8.26 9.31 2.14
CA PRO A 147 -9.25 10.17 2.78
C PRO A 147 -9.91 11.12 1.78
N ALA A 148 -11.17 11.48 2.06
CA ALA A 148 -11.90 12.48 1.30
C ALA A 148 -11.17 13.84 1.28
N ASP A 149 -11.44 14.63 0.25
CA ASP A 149 -10.94 16.00 0.07
C ASP A 149 -9.41 16.15 0.03
N SER A 150 -8.69 15.04 -0.02
CA SER A 150 -7.23 15.04 -0.19
C SER A 150 -6.85 14.92 -1.67
N PRO A 151 -5.79 15.61 -2.13
CA PRO A 151 -5.22 15.38 -3.46
C PRO A 151 -4.90 13.91 -3.77
N THR A 152 -4.67 13.08 -2.77
CA THR A 152 -4.45 11.63 -2.94
C THR A 152 -5.72 10.89 -3.39
N SER A 153 -6.89 11.50 -3.24
CA SER A 153 -8.18 10.97 -3.68
C SER A 153 -8.75 11.68 -4.91
N TRP A 154 -7.98 12.60 -5.53
CA TRP A 154 -8.44 13.37 -6.66
C TRP A 154 -8.49 12.54 -7.95
N GLY A 155 -9.65 12.44 -8.55
CA GLY A 155 -9.89 11.67 -9.78
C GLY A 155 -10.01 12.52 -11.06
N GLY A 156 -9.57 13.78 -11.03
CA GLY A 156 -9.61 14.68 -12.18
C GLY A 156 -10.90 15.51 -12.32
N LYS A 157 -12.00 15.02 -11.80
CA LYS A 157 -13.33 15.71 -11.83
C LYS A 157 -13.95 15.81 -10.44
N ARG A 158 -13.69 14.85 -9.57
CA ARG A 158 -14.17 14.79 -8.19
C ARG A 158 -13.20 13.98 -7.33
N PHE A 159 -13.35 14.11 -6.02
CA PHE A 159 -12.68 13.26 -5.07
C PHE A 159 -13.38 11.90 -4.94
N PHE A 160 -12.60 10.82 -4.80
CA PHE A 160 -13.05 9.45 -4.59
C PHE A 160 -12.57 8.90 -3.24
N GLY A 161 -12.36 9.80 -2.28
CA GLY A 161 -11.87 9.44 -0.96
C GLY A 161 -12.97 9.04 0.01
N ASP A 162 -12.54 8.47 1.13
CA ASP A 162 -13.38 8.02 2.23
C ASP A 162 -13.54 9.13 3.28
N ALA A 163 -14.78 9.59 3.48
CA ALA A 163 -15.09 10.64 4.46
C ALA A 163 -15.01 10.11 5.91
N GLU A 164 -15.30 8.82 6.14
CA GLU A 164 -15.17 8.22 7.47
C GLU A 164 -13.69 8.13 7.86
N LEU A 165 -12.82 7.74 6.92
CA LEU A 165 -11.37 7.75 7.14
C LEU A 165 -10.86 9.14 7.50
N LEU A 166 -11.35 10.19 6.81
CA LEU A 166 -11.00 11.58 7.16
C LEU A 166 -11.43 11.92 8.60
N GLY A 167 -12.64 11.48 9.01
CA GLY A 167 -13.13 11.63 10.37
C GLY A 167 -12.29 10.87 11.41
N TRP A 168 -11.86 9.65 11.10
CA TRP A 168 -10.98 8.86 11.97
C TRP A 168 -9.59 9.47 12.10
N ILE A 169 -9.00 9.98 11.01
CA ILE A 169 -7.72 10.71 11.05
C ILE A 169 -7.82 11.92 11.99
N GLY A 170 -8.90 12.71 11.88
CA GLY A 170 -9.13 13.86 12.76
C GLY A 170 -9.33 13.50 14.23
N ARG A 171 -9.76 12.27 14.54
CA ARG A 171 -10.01 11.79 15.90
C ARG A 171 -8.77 11.16 16.54
N HIS A 172 -8.01 10.40 15.77
CA HIS A 172 -6.96 9.52 16.29
C HIS A 172 -5.55 9.99 15.96
N HIS A 173 -5.37 10.86 14.97
CA HIS A 173 -4.10 11.46 14.58
C HIS A 173 -2.97 10.43 14.33
N PRO A 174 -3.15 9.39 13.47
CA PRO A 174 -2.05 8.50 13.15
C PRO A 174 -0.89 9.28 12.54
N ALA A 175 0.33 8.76 12.63
CA ALA A 175 1.47 9.38 11.95
C ALA A 175 1.35 9.29 10.43
N MET A 176 0.79 8.16 9.93
CA MET A 176 0.68 7.89 8.49
C MET A 176 -0.58 7.08 8.18
N VAL A 177 -1.14 7.32 6.98
CA VAL A 177 -2.14 6.46 6.33
C VAL A 177 -1.63 6.08 4.96
N ILE A 178 -1.68 4.78 4.64
CA ILE A 178 -1.21 4.20 3.39
C ILE A 178 -2.42 3.68 2.63
N SER A 179 -2.59 4.13 1.38
CA SER A 179 -3.74 3.83 0.53
C SER A 179 -3.35 3.54 -0.93
N GLY A 180 -4.33 3.14 -1.72
CA GLY A 180 -4.36 2.99 -3.17
C GLY A 180 -5.65 3.57 -3.75
N HIS A 181 -6.41 2.77 -4.50
CA HIS A 181 -7.77 3.00 -4.98
C HIS A 181 -7.93 4.06 -6.07
N VAL A 182 -7.35 5.23 -5.91
CA VAL A 182 -7.49 6.31 -6.91
C VAL A 182 -6.26 6.32 -7.81
N HIS A 183 -6.30 5.48 -8.83
CA HIS A 183 -5.19 5.12 -9.72
C HIS A 183 -4.46 6.31 -10.32
N GLN A 184 -5.22 7.34 -10.75
CA GLN A 184 -4.67 8.47 -11.50
C GLN A 184 -4.20 9.64 -10.64
N SER A 185 -4.53 9.70 -9.36
CA SER A 185 -4.25 10.89 -8.55
C SER A 185 -2.78 11.31 -8.52
N PRO A 186 -1.78 10.41 -8.50
CA PRO A 186 -0.37 10.81 -8.58
C PRO A 186 0.04 11.45 -9.91
N PHE A 187 -0.72 11.20 -10.98
CA PHE A 187 -0.32 11.49 -12.37
C PHE A 187 -1.04 12.69 -12.99
N ILE A 188 -2.05 13.22 -12.33
CA ILE A 188 -2.91 14.27 -12.90
C ILE A 188 -2.77 15.59 -12.16
N GLN A 189 -3.09 16.67 -12.87
CA GLN A 189 -3.11 18.01 -12.28
C GLN A 189 -4.03 18.07 -11.05
N SER A 190 -3.57 18.71 -9.99
CA SER A 190 -4.25 18.84 -8.69
C SER A 190 -4.36 17.54 -7.89
N GLY A 191 -3.88 16.42 -8.42
CA GLY A 191 -3.69 15.19 -7.68
C GLY A 191 -2.29 15.09 -7.09
N SER A 192 -2.07 14.09 -6.24
CA SER A 192 -0.77 13.84 -5.60
C SER A 192 -0.70 12.41 -5.08
N TRP A 193 0.52 11.87 -4.98
CA TRP A 193 0.78 10.61 -4.29
C TRP A 193 0.88 10.75 -2.77
N PHE A 194 0.94 11.99 -2.27
CA PHE A 194 1.00 12.30 -0.84
C PHE A 194 0.20 13.54 -0.48
N ASP A 195 -0.19 13.61 0.79
CA ASP A 195 -0.80 14.76 1.43
C ASP A 195 -0.47 14.80 2.91
N ARG A 196 -0.87 15.86 3.59
CA ARG A 196 -0.75 16.01 5.04
C ARG A 196 -2.02 16.60 5.63
N ILE A 197 -2.72 15.82 6.45
CA ILE A 197 -3.95 16.22 7.14
C ILE A 197 -3.60 16.43 8.62
N GLY A 198 -3.49 17.70 9.04
CA GLY A 198 -2.94 18.02 10.34
C GLY A 198 -1.50 17.52 10.49
N ALA A 199 -1.25 16.59 11.40
CA ALA A 199 0.05 15.96 11.59
C ALA A 199 0.21 14.65 10.79
N THR A 200 -0.86 14.10 10.22
CA THR A 200 -0.90 12.80 9.53
C THR A 200 -0.44 12.90 8.10
N TRP A 201 0.58 12.16 7.70
CA TRP A 201 0.94 11.94 6.30
C TRP A 201 0.00 10.92 5.66
N VAL A 202 -0.44 11.20 4.45
CA VAL A 202 -1.33 10.34 3.67
C VAL A 202 -0.66 10.00 2.35
N PHE A 203 -0.71 8.73 1.94
CA PHE A 203 -0.06 8.23 0.74
C PHE A 203 -1.04 7.46 -0.14
N ASN A 204 -0.88 7.59 -1.44
CA ASN A 204 -1.54 6.78 -2.45
C ASN A 204 -0.51 6.43 -3.53
N THR A 205 -0.30 5.13 -3.78
CA THR A 205 0.67 4.70 -4.78
C THR A 205 0.29 5.13 -6.19
N GLY A 206 -0.99 5.09 -6.53
CA GLY A 206 -1.47 5.13 -7.90
C GLY A 206 -1.25 3.79 -8.62
N LEU A 207 -1.59 3.76 -9.92
CA LEU A 207 -1.45 2.58 -10.76
C LEU A 207 -0.85 2.93 -12.12
N GLN A 208 0.06 2.10 -12.62
CA GLN A 208 0.53 2.10 -14.00
C GLN A 208 0.50 0.68 -14.58
N PRO A 209 0.31 0.53 -15.91
CA PRO A 209 0.45 -0.77 -16.57
C PRO A 209 1.91 -1.21 -16.63
N GLY A 210 2.11 -2.53 -16.74
CA GLY A 210 3.44 -3.14 -16.87
C GLY A 210 4.20 -3.24 -15.55
N ARG A 211 5.49 -3.60 -15.64
CA ARG A 211 6.40 -3.70 -14.48
C ARG A 211 7.55 -2.69 -14.61
N PRO A 212 8.04 -2.16 -13.47
CA PRO A 212 7.52 -2.37 -12.11
C PRO A 212 6.10 -1.81 -11.92
N PRO A 213 5.36 -2.21 -10.87
CA PRO A 213 4.21 -1.42 -10.44
C PRO A 213 4.63 -0.01 -10.04
N VAL A 214 3.69 0.89 -9.85
CA VAL A 214 3.97 2.10 -9.05
C VAL A 214 4.19 1.67 -7.60
N TYR A 215 5.19 2.23 -6.95
CA TYR A 215 5.47 1.89 -5.56
C TYR A 215 5.98 3.08 -4.75
N ILE A 216 5.78 2.99 -3.45
CA ILE A 216 6.36 3.93 -2.49
C ILE A 216 7.35 3.16 -1.61
N VAL A 217 8.50 3.76 -1.33
CA VAL A 217 9.41 3.27 -0.30
C VAL A 217 9.37 4.24 0.87
N LEU A 218 8.98 3.73 2.04
CA LEU A 218 9.03 4.48 3.29
C LEU A 218 10.31 4.09 4.05
N ASP A 219 11.27 4.99 4.15
CA ASP A 219 12.43 4.82 5.04
C ASP A 219 12.11 5.48 6.38
N LEU A 220 11.56 4.68 7.30
CA LEU A 220 11.12 5.13 8.62
C LEU A 220 12.30 5.46 9.56
N ALA A 221 13.53 5.05 9.22
CA ALA A 221 14.72 5.41 9.97
C ALA A 221 15.23 6.80 9.59
N GLN A 222 15.07 7.18 8.32
CA GLN A 222 15.48 8.48 7.81
C GLN A 222 14.34 9.50 7.75
N ASP A 223 13.09 9.09 8.04
CA ASP A 223 11.87 9.87 7.88
C ASP A 223 11.72 10.42 6.44
N LYS A 224 11.91 9.55 5.46
CA LYS A 224 11.76 9.87 4.03
C LYS A 224 10.76 8.96 3.35
N ALA A 225 10.06 9.50 2.35
CA ALA A 225 9.23 8.73 1.45
C ALA A 225 9.66 8.99 0.00
N PHE A 226 9.73 7.91 -0.77
CA PHE A 226 10.10 7.90 -2.18
C PHE A 226 8.94 7.32 -2.97
N TRP A 227 8.53 8.00 -4.03
CA TRP A 227 7.52 7.51 -4.96
C TRP A 227 8.15 7.28 -6.32
N LEU A 228 7.87 6.13 -6.93
CA LEU A 228 8.51 5.67 -8.14
C LEU A 228 7.47 5.13 -9.12
N ALA A 229 7.51 5.67 -10.32
CA ALA A 229 6.70 5.26 -11.47
C ALA A 229 7.59 5.23 -12.72
N ALA A 230 7.08 4.71 -13.84
CA ALA A 230 7.82 4.68 -15.09
C ALA A 230 8.20 6.11 -15.53
N GLY A 231 9.49 6.40 -15.54
CA GLY A 231 10.04 7.70 -15.97
C GLY A 231 9.91 8.85 -14.96
N ASP A 232 9.42 8.59 -13.73
CA ASP A 232 9.34 9.60 -12.67
C ASP A 232 9.74 9.02 -11.32
N ALA A 233 10.56 9.75 -10.58
CA ALA A 233 10.98 9.42 -9.23
C ALA A 233 10.98 10.69 -8.37
N GLN A 234 10.28 10.66 -7.26
CA GLN A 234 10.09 11.80 -6.36
C GLN A 234 10.40 11.41 -4.93
N MET A 235 10.80 12.39 -4.12
CA MET A 235 11.10 12.19 -2.70
C MET A 235 10.52 13.33 -1.87
N ILE A 236 10.08 13.01 -0.66
CA ILE A 236 9.75 13.98 0.39
C ILE A 236 10.47 13.64 1.70
N ASP A 237 10.79 14.66 2.47
CA ASP A 237 11.23 14.55 3.85
C ASP A 237 10.01 14.68 4.76
N LEU A 238 9.74 13.66 5.57
CA LEU A 238 8.57 13.61 6.46
C LEU A 238 8.67 14.56 7.67
N LYS A 239 9.87 15.11 7.92
CA LYS A 239 10.08 16.16 8.94
C LYS A 239 9.88 17.57 8.39
N ALA A 240 9.96 17.72 7.07
CA ALA A 240 9.77 19.02 6.44
C ALA A 240 8.27 19.43 6.41
N PRO A 241 7.98 20.72 6.30
CA PRO A 241 6.65 21.19 5.96
C PRO A 241 6.17 20.62 4.63
N LEU A 242 4.84 20.42 4.50
CA LEU A 242 4.23 20.01 3.23
C LEU A 242 4.59 21.00 2.11
N SER A 243 5.15 20.50 1.03
CA SER A 243 5.43 21.25 -0.19
C SER A 243 5.03 20.45 -1.40
N ARG A 244 4.33 21.06 -2.36
CA ARG A 244 3.94 20.46 -3.64
C ARG A 244 4.35 21.37 -4.80
N PRO A 245 4.79 20.77 -5.94
CA PRO A 245 5.04 19.34 -6.15
C PRO A 245 6.20 18.81 -5.29
N ALA A 246 6.28 17.47 -5.13
CA ALA A 246 7.43 16.85 -4.50
C ALA A 246 8.71 17.12 -5.31
N ALA A 247 9.85 17.10 -4.64
CA ALA A 247 11.12 17.24 -5.32
C ALA A 247 11.42 16.00 -6.19
N PRO A 248 11.87 16.17 -7.44
CA PRO A 248 12.42 15.06 -8.22
C PRO A 248 13.59 14.43 -7.48
N LEU A 249 13.68 13.10 -7.51
CA LEU A 249 14.79 12.36 -6.96
C LEU A 249 16.01 12.54 -7.89
N ARG A 250 17.01 13.32 -7.46
CA ARG A 250 18.21 13.61 -8.28
C ARG A 250 19.30 12.57 -8.06
N ASP A 251 19.50 12.17 -6.82
CA ASP A 251 20.53 11.22 -6.42
C ASP A 251 19.85 9.94 -5.92
N ALA A 252 19.81 8.92 -6.79
CA ALA A 252 19.20 7.64 -6.46
C ALA A 252 20.07 6.91 -5.42
N PRO A 253 19.52 6.49 -4.29
CA PRO A 253 20.24 5.67 -3.33
C PRO A 253 20.56 4.28 -3.93
N ASP A 254 21.64 3.64 -3.45
CA ASP A 254 22.15 2.35 -3.99
C ASP A 254 21.07 1.26 -4.04
N TRP A 255 20.18 1.22 -3.04
CA TRP A 255 19.08 0.25 -3.00
C TRP A 255 18.09 0.48 -4.16
N LEU A 256 17.88 1.70 -4.60
CA LEU A 256 16.99 1.99 -5.74
C LEU A 256 17.62 1.53 -7.05
N ILE A 257 18.93 1.75 -7.23
CA ILE A 257 19.67 1.26 -8.39
C ILE A 257 19.58 -0.27 -8.52
N SER A 258 19.54 -0.98 -7.40
CA SER A 258 19.35 -2.44 -7.42
C SER A 258 17.93 -2.86 -7.80
N LEU A 259 16.90 -2.07 -7.46
CA LEU A 259 15.52 -2.30 -7.89
C LEU A 259 15.32 -2.07 -9.38
N ASP A 260 15.98 -1.07 -9.97
CA ASP A 260 15.93 -0.81 -11.41
C ASP A 260 16.44 -2.01 -12.21
N ARG A 261 17.47 -2.71 -11.72
CA ARG A 261 17.98 -3.95 -12.34
C ARG A 261 17.00 -5.11 -12.28
N ILE A 262 16.15 -5.16 -11.26
CA ILE A 262 15.07 -6.15 -11.15
C ILE A 262 13.96 -5.82 -12.16
N ALA A 263 13.68 -4.54 -12.36
CA ALA A 263 12.68 -4.07 -13.32
C ALA A 263 13.08 -4.36 -14.77
N ASP A 264 14.37 -4.17 -15.08
CA ASP A 264 14.95 -4.45 -16.40
C ASP A 264 16.16 -5.41 -16.29
N PRO A 265 15.94 -6.73 -16.46
CA PRO A 265 17.02 -7.72 -16.43
C PRO A 265 18.11 -7.49 -17.50
N SER A 266 17.84 -6.71 -18.55
CA SER A 266 18.85 -6.40 -19.58
C SER A 266 19.95 -5.48 -19.05
N LEU A 267 19.67 -4.75 -17.96
CA LEU A 267 20.65 -3.91 -17.25
C LEU A 267 21.57 -4.72 -16.32
N ALA A 268 21.30 -6.00 -16.11
CA ALA A 268 22.21 -6.90 -15.42
C ALA A 268 23.46 -7.07 -16.29
N ARG A 269 24.59 -6.41 -15.96
CA ARG A 269 25.88 -6.66 -16.63
C ARG A 269 26.19 -8.15 -16.54
N PRO A 270 26.59 -8.82 -17.66
CA PRO A 270 27.13 -10.14 -17.54
C PRO A 270 28.31 -10.08 -16.56
N ALA A 271 28.32 -11.00 -15.60
CA ALA A 271 29.49 -11.17 -14.74
C ALA A 271 30.72 -11.25 -15.64
N SER A 272 31.68 -10.35 -15.46
CA SER A 272 32.93 -10.41 -16.19
C SER A 272 33.55 -11.77 -15.91
N VAL A 273 33.56 -12.64 -16.90
CA VAL A 273 34.35 -13.86 -16.89
C VAL A 273 35.80 -13.36 -16.80
N ALA A 274 36.35 -13.34 -15.60
CA ALA A 274 37.80 -13.16 -15.40
C ALA A 274 38.45 -14.38 -16.00
N GLY A 275 39.11 -14.18 -17.14
CA GLY A 275 40.03 -15.12 -17.75
C GLY A 275 41.35 -15.16 -17.01
#